data_544e9cd3e5770c12c81dd64c29423241
#
_entry.id   544e9cd3e5770c12c81dd64c29423241
#
_cell.length_a   1.000
_cell.length_b   1.000
_cell.length_c   1.000
_cell.angle_alpha   90.00
_cell.angle_beta   90.00
_cell.angle_gamma   90.00
#
_symmetry.space_group_name_H-M   'P 1'
#
loop_
_entity.id
_entity.type
_entity.pdbx_description
1 polymer ?
#
loop_
_entity_poly.entity_id
_entity_poly.type
_entity_poly.pdbx_seq_one_letter_code
_entity_poly.pdbx_strand_id
1 'polypeptide(L)'
;MIYFDAGATTLEKPAAVGRAMAQATHAMSSPGRGSYPASRRAEETAYLCRQEAAELLGVPQPENVIITTSATHGLNIAIRSLLGSGDRVVISGYEHNAVTRPLHAIPGLSVTVIDTPLFRPDLAAEEFRRAIRQLRPRAVVCTHVSNVFGMILPVADIAETCRETETPLIVDASQSAGVLPVDLSGWGAAFVLSLIHI
;
A
#
# COMPACT_ATOMS: atom_id res chain seq x y z
N MET A 1 -10.80 8.31 -28.43
CA MET A 1 -11.54 7.39 -27.53
C MET A 1 -11.59 8.05 -26.16
N ILE A 2 -12.74 8.03 -25.48
CA ILE A 2 -12.84 8.48 -24.07
C ILE A 2 -12.56 7.27 -23.19
N TYR A 3 -11.57 7.38 -22.27
CA TYR A 3 -11.15 6.29 -21.39
C TYR A 3 -11.43 6.65 -19.94
N PHE A 4 -12.30 5.87 -19.27
CA PHE A 4 -12.71 6.09 -17.89
C PHE A 4 -12.31 4.96 -16.92
N ASP A 5 -11.41 4.08 -17.34
CA ASP A 5 -10.98 2.93 -16.54
C ASP A 5 -9.51 3.05 -16.03
N ALA A 6 -9.07 4.29 -15.83
CA ALA A 6 -7.71 4.55 -15.33
C ALA A 6 -7.44 3.94 -13.95
N GLY A 7 -8.49 3.76 -13.14
CA GLY A 7 -8.40 3.06 -11.85
C GLY A 7 -8.02 1.58 -11.95
N ALA A 8 -8.26 0.93 -13.10
CA ALA A 8 -7.79 -0.42 -13.37
C ALA A 8 -6.35 -0.41 -13.90
N THR A 9 -6.05 0.47 -14.85
CA THR A 9 -4.70 0.72 -15.37
C THR A 9 -4.67 1.98 -16.25
N THR A 10 -3.56 2.68 -16.26
CA THR A 10 -3.34 3.81 -17.17
C THR A 10 -3.22 3.31 -18.62
N LEU A 11 -4.11 3.74 -19.51
CA LEU A 11 -4.08 3.38 -20.94
C LEU A 11 -2.84 3.95 -21.64
N GLU A 12 -2.64 5.26 -21.50
CA GLU A 12 -1.54 5.98 -22.11
C GLU A 12 -0.40 6.14 -21.08
N LYS A 13 0.62 5.33 -21.22
CA LYS A 13 1.82 5.43 -20.38
C LYS A 13 2.75 6.53 -20.93
N PRO A 14 3.42 7.30 -20.05
CA PRO A 14 4.42 8.26 -20.51
C PRO A 14 5.45 7.62 -21.45
N ALA A 15 5.82 8.31 -22.52
CA ALA A 15 6.77 7.80 -23.50
C ALA A 15 8.14 7.42 -22.88
N ALA A 16 8.50 8.02 -21.74
CA ALA A 16 9.69 7.67 -20.98
C ALA A 16 9.69 6.22 -20.50
N VAL A 17 8.51 5.67 -20.11
CA VAL A 17 8.36 4.29 -19.65
C VAL A 17 8.75 3.32 -20.77
N GLY A 18 8.20 3.49 -21.98
CA GLY A 18 8.55 2.63 -23.12
C GLY A 18 10.03 2.70 -23.49
N ARG A 19 10.63 3.91 -23.46
CA ARG A 19 12.08 4.07 -23.70
C ARG A 19 12.92 3.36 -22.64
N ALA A 20 12.58 3.50 -21.35
CA ALA A 20 13.31 2.87 -20.25
C ALA A 20 13.23 1.33 -20.34
N MET A 21 12.07 0.79 -20.66
CA MET A 21 11.89 -0.67 -20.85
C MET A 21 12.74 -1.18 -22.02
N ALA A 22 12.72 -0.50 -23.17
CA ALA A 22 13.54 -0.86 -24.32
C ALA A 22 15.04 -0.80 -23.98
N GLN A 23 15.48 0.24 -23.30
CA GLN A 23 16.87 0.38 -22.86
C GLN A 23 17.28 -0.74 -21.89
N ALA A 24 16.43 -1.09 -20.94
CA ALA A 24 16.69 -2.16 -19.98
C ALA A 24 16.90 -3.50 -20.66
N THR A 25 16.07 -3.86 -21.66
CA THR A 25 16.19 -5.14 -22.39
C THR A 25 17.48 -5.28 -23.18
N HIS A 26 18.10 -4.18 -23.61
CA HIS A 26 19.33 -4.19 -24.41
C HIS A 26 20.61 -3.94 -23.61
N ALA A 27 20.53 -3.25 -22.46
CA ALA A 27 21.70 -2.73 -21.77
C ALA A 27 21.90 -3.30 -20.35
N MET A 28 20.94 -4.05 -19.82
CA MET A 28 20.97 -4.56 -18.45
C MET A 28 21.00 -6.08 -18.39
N SER A 29 21.52 -6.58 -17.27
CA SER A 29 21.50 -8.02 -16.94
C SER A 29 21.09 -8.22 -15.47
N SER A 30 21.38 -9.38 -14.88
CA SER A 30 21.01 -9.65 -13.48
C SER A 30 21.70 -8.68 -12.50
N PRO A 31 20.95 -7.91 -11.70
CA PRO A 31 21.54 -7.05 -10.66
C PRO A 31 22.22 -7.90 -9.58
N GLY A 32 23.34 -7.39 -9.03
CA GLY A 32 24.04 -8.02 -7.90
C GLY A 32 24.79 -9.33 -8.19
N ARG A 33 24.86 -9.78 -9.47
CA ARG A 33 25.55 -11.04 -9.85
C ARG A 33 26.87 -10.85 -10.54
N GLY A 34 27.40 -9.66 -10.60
CA GLY A 34 28.71 -9.40 -11.21
C GLY A 34 29.08 -7.93 -11.19
N SER A 35 30.35 -7.62 -11.45
CA SER A 35 30.88 -6.26 -11.47
C SER A 35 31.01 -5.66 -12.88
N TYR A 36 30.47 -6.33 -13.91
CA TYR A 36 30.50 -5.83 -15.28
C TYR A 36 29.41 -4.77 -15.54
N PRO A 37 29.59 -3.90 -16.55
CA PRO A 37 28.78 -2.71 -16.73
C PRO A 37 27.27 -2.94 -16.80
N ALA A 38 26.80 -4.02 -17.43
CA ALA A 38 25.38 -4.31 -17.55
C ALA A 38 24.72 -4.74 -16.21
N SER A 39 25.44 -5.43 -15.34
CA SER A 39 24.98 -5.80 -13.98
C SER A 39 24.91 -4.56 -13.08
N ARG A 40 25.96 -3.70 -13.10
CA ARG A 40 25.95 -2.45 -12.33
C ARG A 40 24.83 -1.50 -12.74
N ARG A 41 24.55 -1.37 -14.05
CA ARG A 41 23.42 -0.56 -14.52
C ARG A 41 22.07 -1.07 -14.03
N ALA A 42 21.88 -2.38 -14.00
CA ALA A 42 20.65 -2.99 -13.48
C ALA A 42 20.48 -2.72 -11.98
N GLU A 43 21.56 -2.84 -11.21
CA GLU A 43 21.58 -2.56 -9.76
C GLU A 43 21.29 -1.09 -9.45
N GLU A 44 21.98 -0.18 -10.16
CA GLU A 44 21.76 1.26 -10.05
C GLU A 44 20.33 1.66 -10.41
N THR A 45 19.77 1.11 -11.49
CA THR A 45 18.38 1.37 -11.91
C THR A 45 17.39 0.87 -10.85
N ALA A 46 17.61 -0.31 -10.28
CA ALA A 46 16.76 -0.82 -9.20
C ALA A 46 16.84 0.05 -7.94
N TYR A 47 18.03 0.55 -7.60
CA TYR A 47 18.20 1.46 -6.47
C TYR A 47 17.53 2.82 -6.69
N LEU A 48 17.73 3.44 -7.87
CA LEU A 48 17.07 4.70 -8.23
C LEU A 48 15.55 4.56 -8.22
N CYS A 49 14.99 3.45 -8.71
CA CYS A 49 13.56 3.17 -8.64
C CYS A 49 13.04 3.16 -7.19
N ARG A 50 13.80 2.56 -6.25
CA ARG A 50 13.44 2.60 -4.82
C ARG A 50 13.54 4.00 -4.24
N GLN A 51 14.55 4.77 -4.64
CA GLN A 51 14.74 6.16 -4.18
C GLN A 51 13.56 7.05 -4.60
N GLU A 52 13.15 7.00 -5.86
CA GLU A 52 11.99 7.74 -6.37
C GLU A 52 10.67 7.30 -5.68
N ALA A 53 10.50 6.01 -5.47
CA ALA A 53 9.34 5.49 -4.74
C ALA A 53 9.37 5.89 -3.26
N ALA A 54 10.54 5.93 -2.64
CA ALA A 54 10.70 6.39 -1.26
C ALA A 54 10.29 7.86 -1.12
N GLU A 55 10.75 8.72 -2.03
CA GLU A 55 10.37 10.14 -2.07
C GLU A 55 8.86 10.30 -2.26
N LEU A 56 8.27 9.58 -3.23
CA LEU A 56 6.84 9.63 -3.54
C LEU A 56 5.95 9.22 -2.35
N LEU A 57 6.40 8.26 -1.54
CA LEU A 57 5.61 7.65 -0.47
C LEU A 57 6.02 8.10 0.94
N GLY A 58 6.90 9.07 1.08
CA GLY A 58 7.39 9.57 2.36
C GLY A 58 8.14 8.49 3.16
N VAL A 59 8.89 7.61 2.48
CA VAL A 59 9.70 6.57 3.09
C VAL A 59 11.10 7.12 3.39
N PRO A 60 11.63 7.02 4.62
CA PRO A 60 12.90 7.66 4.98
C PRO A 60 14.13 7.10 4.25
N GLN A 61 14.09 5.83 3.90
CA GLN A 61 15.25 5.12 3.32
C GLN A 61 14.80 4.25 2.14
N PRO A 62 15.46 4.33 0.96
CA PRO A 62 15.14 3.51 -0.21
C PRO A 62 15.18 2.00 0.04
N GLU A 63 15.98 1.56 1.02
CA GLU A 63 16.10 0.16 1.43
C GLU A 63 14.79 -0.39 2.01
N ASN A 64 13.94 0.47 2.54
CA ASN A 64 12.62 0.10 3.06
C ASN A 64 11.55 -0.02 1.96
N VAL A 65 11.89 0.31 0.72
CA VAL A 65 11.02 0.09 -0.44
C VAL A 65 11.23 -1.32 -0.98
N ILE A 66 10.20 -2.15 -0.88
CA ILE A 66 10.24 -3.55 -1.33
C ILE A 66 9.41 -3.69 -2.61
N ILE A 67 10.05 -4.09 -3.70
CA ILE A 67 9.38 -4.36 -4.98
C ILE A 67 8.84 -5.78 -4.95
N THR A 68 7.53 -5.91 -5.17
CA THR A 68 6.84 -7.21 -5.25
C THR A 68 6.20 -7.40 -6.62
N THR A 69 5.70 -8.59 -6.91
CA THR A 69 5.06 -8.91 -8.19
C THR A 69 3.70 -8.23 -8.38
N SER A 70 3.05 -7.81 -7.28
CA SER A 70 1.77 -7.10 -7.27
C SER A 70 1.48 -6.50 -5.89
N ALA A 71 0.56 -5.54 -5.80
CA ALA A 71 0.05 -5.05 -4.51
C ALA A 71 -0.60 -6.18 -3.69
N THR A 72 -1.31 -7.10 -4.34
CA THR A 72 -1.86 -8.29 -3.67
C THR A 72 -0.78 -9.12 -2.97
N HIS A 73 0.38 -9.31 -3.61
CA HIS A 73 1.51 -10.02 -3.00
C HIS A 73 2.08 -9.23 -1.81
N GLY A 74 2.28 -7.93 -1.98
CA GLY A 74 2.74 -7.05 -0.90
C GLY A 74 1.79 -7.04 0.30
N LEU A 75 0.47 -6.91 0.07
CA LEU A 75 -0.56 -6.98 1.12
C LEU A 75 -0.54 -8.32 1.85
N ASN A 76 -0.40 -9.44 1.14
CA ASN A 76 -0.27 -10.75 1.78
C ASN A 76 0.97 -10.85 2.68
N ILE A 77 2.11 -10.31 2.25
CA ILE A 77 3.32 -10.27 3.06
C ILE A 77 3.07 -9.42 4.32
N ALA A 78 2.59 -8.18 4.17
CA ALA A 78 2.35 -7.27 5.28
C ALA A 78 1.34 -7.86 6.30
N ILE A 79 0.21 -8.35 5.84
CA ILE A 79 -0.83 -8.95 6.68
C ILE A 79 -0.27 -10.15 7.46
N ARG A 80 0.39 -11.10 6.78
CA ARG A 80 0.91 -12.31 7.41
C ARG A 80 2.15 -12.08 8.28
N SER A 81 2.84 -10.96 8.14
CA SER A 81 3.95 -10.59 9.03
C SER A 81 3.47 -10.07 10.38
N LEU A 82 2.26 -9.51 10.45
CA LEU A 82 1.70 -8.92 11.67
C LEU A 82 0.64 -9.78 12.35
N LEU A 83 -0.12 -10.58 11.58
CA LEU A 83 -1.32 -11.24 12.04
C LEU A 83 -1.21 -12.78 12.00
N GLY A 84 -1.67 -13.40 13.07
CA GLY A 84 -1.74 -14.84 13.24
C GLY A 84 -3.07 -15.32 13.83
N SER A 85 -3.13 -16.61 14.15
CA SER A 85 -4.30 -17.23 14.79
C SER A 85 -4.57 -16.61 16.16
N GLY A 86 -5.84 -16.28 16.43
CA GLY A 86 -6.28 -15.69 17.70
C GLY A 86 -6.12 -14.18 17.80
N ASP A 87 -5.46 -13.54 16.82
CA ASP A 87 -5.34 -12.09 16.78
C ASP A 87 -6.66 -11.40 16.41
N ARG A 88 -6.72 -10.10 16.67
CA ARG A 88 -7.81 -9.21 16.24
C ARG A 88 -7.29 -8.19 15.25
N VAL A 89 -8.07 -7.92 14.21
CA VAL A 89 -7.78 -6.88 13.20
C VAL A 89 -9.03 -6.02 12.98
N VAL A 90 -8.82 -4.74 12.80
CA VAL A 90 -9.86 -3.79 12.39
C VAL A 90 -9.59 -3.38 10.95
N ILE A 91 -10.61 -3.41 10.11
CA ILE A 91 -10.52 -3.04 8.70
C ILE A 91 -11.67 -2.11 8.29
N SER A 92 -11.52 -1.39 7.17
CA SER A 92 -12.66 -0.67 6.59
C SER A 92 -13.62 -1.61 5.86
N GLY A 93 -14.89 -1.19 5.71
CA GLY A 93 -15.87 -1.87 4.86
C GLY A 93 -15.60 -1.71 3.36
N TYR A 94 -14.57 -0.95 2.98
CA TYR A 94 -14.25 -0.59 1.61
C TYR A 94 -13.00 -1.26 1.07
N GLU A 95 -12.49 -2.28 1.78
CA GLU A 95 -11.26 -2.97 1.42
C GLU A 95 -11.38 -3.78 0.14
N HIS A 96 -10.29 -3.78 -0.64
CA HIS A 96 -10.16 -4.66 -1.79
C HIS A 96 -10.03 -6.14 -1.37
N ASN A 97 -10.41 -7.07 -2.25
CA ASN A 97 -10.25 -8.51 -2.04
C ASN A 97 -8.81 -8.96 -1.70
N ALA A 98 -7.81 -8.18 -2.10
CA ALA A 98 -6.41 -8.42 -1.75
C ALA A 98 -6.12 -8.29 -0.25
N VAL A 99 -7.00 -7.59 0.50
CA VAL A 99 -6.97 -7.48 1.96
C VAL A 99 -7.88 -8.53 2.60
N THR A 100 -9.14 -8.61 2.15
CA THR A 100 -10.14 -9.45 2.84
C THR A 100 -9.85 -10.94 2.72
N ARG A 101 -9.41 -11.41 1.55
CA ARG A 101 -9.12 -12.84 1.33
C ARG A 101 -7.99 -13.38 2.21
N PRO A 102 -6.78 -12.75 2.30
CA PRO A 102 -5.73 -13.24 3.20
C PRO A 102 -6.13 -13.18 4.67
N LEU A 103 -6.93 -12.20 5.11
CA LEU A 103 -7.44 -12.13 6.47
C LEU A 103 -8.35 -13.31 6.79
N HIS A 104 -9.32 -13.61 5.93
CA HIS A 104 -10.21 -14.75 6.10
C HIS A 104 -9.50 -16.12 6.02
N ALA A 105 -8.32 -16.17 5.38
CA ALA A 105 -7.51 -17.37 5.30
C ALA A 105 -6.65 -17.66 6.56
N ILE A 106 -6.64 -16.75 7.54
CA ILE A 106 -5.94 -16.96 8.82
C ILE A 106 -6.91 -17.62 9.81
N PRO A 107 -6.70 -18.88 10.20
CA PRO A 107 -7.61 -19.58 11.11
C PRO A 107 -7.68 -18.87 12.47
N GLY A 108 -8.90 -18.64 12.99
CA GLY A 108 -9.11 -18.03 14.30
C GLY A 108 -8.83 -16.53 14.39
N LEU A 109 -8.52 -15.86 13.29
CA LEU A 109 -8.41 -14.40 13.27
C LEU A 109 -9.80 -13.76 13.44
N SER A 110 -9.90 -12.80 14.37
CA SER A 110 -11.12 -12.00 14.55
C SER A 110 -11.04 -10.73 13.72
N VAL A 111 -11.89 -10.61 12.70
CA VAL A 111 -11.95 -9.42 11.81
C VAL A 111 -13.15 -8.56 12.21
N THR A 112 -12.88 -7.32 12.58
CA THR A 112 -13.90 -6.29 12.82
C THR A 112 -13.91 -5.34 11.64
N VAL A 113 -15.06 -5.23 10.98
CA VAL A 113 -15.26 -4.35 9.82
C VAL A 113 -15.91 -3.06 10.28
N ILE A 114 -15.33 -1.93 9.94
CA ILE A 114 -15.90 -0.59 10.15
C ILE A 114 -16.74 -0.25 8.92
N ASP A 115 -18.04 -0.44 9.06
CA ASP A 115 -19.02 -0.14 8.02
C ASP A 115 -19.70 1.21 8.31
N THR A 116 -19.39 2.20 7.51
CA THR A 116 -19.92 3.57 7.65
C THR A 116 -20.55 4.03 6.33
N PRO A 117 -21.50 4.98 6.36
CA PRO A 117 -22.05 5.52 5.14
C PRO A 117 -21.00 6.09 4.19
N LEU A 118 -21.21 5.93 2.88
CA LEU A 118 -20.33 6.48 1.85
C LEU A 118 -20.17 7.99 2.02
N PHE A 119 -18.97 8.48 1.74
CA PHE A 119 -18.60 9.91 1.76
C PHE A 119 -18.80 10.60 3.13
N ARG A 120 -18.69 9.82 4.22
CA ARG A 120 -18.69 10.31 5.59
C ARG A 120 -17.37 9.96 6.29
N PRO A 121 -16.25 10.59 5.88
CA PRO A 121 -14.94 10.33 6.49
C PRO A 121 -14.91 10.69 7.98
N ASP A 122 -15.70 11.67 8.41
CA ASP A 122 -15.90 12.04 9.80
C ASP A 122 -16.39 10.87 10.67
N LEU A 123 -17.45 10.20 10.20
CA LEU A 123 -17.97 9.01 10.89
C LEU A 123 -16.99 7.83 10.83
N ALA A 124 -16.30 7.67 9.71
CA ALA A 124 -15.29 6.62 9.60
C ALA A 124 -14.16 6.83 10.62
N ALA A 125 -13.62 8.05 10.75
CA ALA A 125 -12.60 8.38 11.74
C ALA A 125 -13.06 8.09 13.18
N GLU A 126 -14.31 8.47 13.52
CA GLU A 126 -14.88 8.23 14.84
C GLU A 126 -15.03 6.74 15.16
N GLU A 127 -15.58 5.96 14.23
CA GLU A 127 -15.78 4.53 14.39
C GLU A 127 -14.46 3.76 14.47
N PHE A 128 -13.48 4.10 13.65
CA PHE A 128 -12.13 3.55 13.77
C PHE A 128 -11.52 3.86 15.13
N ARG A 129 -11.58 5.12 15.58
CA ARG A 129 -11.06 5.54 16.89
C ARG A 129 -11.69 4.73 18.02
N ARG A 130 -13.01 4.57 17.98
CA ARG A 130 -13.76 3.79 18.97
C ARG A 130 -13.33 2.32 18.96
N ALA A 131 -13.31 1.68 17.79
CA ALA A 131 -12.96 0.28 17.66
C ALA A 131 -11.49 0.00 18.07
N ILE A 132 -10.54 0.83 17.65
CA ILE A 132 -9.12 0.66 18.00
C ILE A 132 -8.92 0.74 19.52
N ARG A 133 -9.51 1.74 20.17
CA ARG A 133 -9.37 1.92 21.63
C ARG A 133 -10.05 0.82 22.43
N GLN A 134 -11.21 0.34 21.98
CA GLN A 134 -11.97 -0.70 22.70
C GLN A 134 -11.40 -2.11 22.48
N LEU A 135 -11.07 -2.44 21.24
CA LEU A 135 -10.68 -3.80 20.87
C LEU A 135 -9.18 -4.05 21.04
N ARG A 136 -8.35 -2.99 21.04
CA ARG A 136 -6.88 -3.11 21.04
C ARG A 136 -6.42 -4.15 20.01
N PRO A 137 -6.71 -3.94 18.73
CA PRO A 137 -6.39 -4.93 17.71
C PRO A 137 -4.88 -5.08 17.54
N ARG A 138 -4.46 -6.24 17.03
CA ARG A 138 -3.05 -6.50 16.69
C ARG A 138 -2.57 -5.65 15.52
N ALA A 139 -3.48 -5.29 14.59
CA ALA A 139 -3.22 -4.37 13.49
C ALA A 139 -4.53 -3.73 13.01
N VAL A 140 -4.39 -2.61 12.29
CA VAL A 140 -5.44 -1.99 11.49
C VAL A 140 -5.05 -2.07 10.02
N VAL A 141 -6.00 -2.38 9.13
CA VAL A 141 -5.80 -2.30 7.68
C VAL A 141 -6.85 -1.34 7.10
N CYS A 142 -6.42 -0.38 6.30
CA CYS A 142 -7.30 0.63 5.74
C CYS A 142 -6.88 0.96 4.30
N THR A 143 -7.81 0.85 3.35
CA THR A 143 -7.59 1.45 2.03
C THR A 143 -7.63 2.97 2.12
N HIS A 144 -6.74 3.67 1.41
CA HIS A 144 -6.76 5.14 1.38
C HIS A 144 -7.87 5.65 0.45
N VAL A 145 -8.04 5.00 -0.70
CA VAL A 145 -9.13 5.30 -1.65
C VAL A 145 -9.78 4.02 -2.11
N SER A 146 -11.10 3.93 -1.96
CA SER A 146 -11.85 2.78 -2.44
C SER A 146 -11.82 2.68 -3.97
N ASN A 147 -11.41 1.54 -4.50
CA ASN A 147 -11.40 1.28 -5.95
C ASN A 147 -12.81 1.17 -6.56
N VAL A 148 -13.84 0.98 -5.74
CA VAL A 148 -15.24 0.84 -6.20
C VAL A 148 -15.94 2.19 -6.18
N PHE A 149 -15.80 2.94 -5.09
CA PHE A 149 -16.58 4.15 -4.83
C PHE A 149 -15.80 5.45 -5.03
N GLY A 150 -14.46 5.40 -5.12
CA GLY A 150 -13.62 6.60 -5.12
C GLY A 150 -13.66 7.38 -3.79
N MET A 151 -14.23 6.80 -2.74
CA MET A 151 -14.27 7.40 -1.41
C MET A 151 -12.84 7.44 -0.82
N ILE A 152 -12.44 8.61 -0.35
CA ILE A 152 -11.19 8.82 0.38
C ILE A 152 -11.47 8.57 1.87
N LEU A 153 -10.73 7.64 2.47
CA LEU A 153 -10.82 7.36 3.90
C LEU A 153 -9.85 8.26 4.69
N PRO A 154 -10.18 8.57 5.95
CA PRO A 154 -9.42 9.51 6.79
C PRO A 154 -8.20 8.83 7.42
N VAL A 155 -7.23 8.41 6.57
CA VAL A 155 -6.05 7.65 7.00
C VAL A 155 -5.23 8.40 8.03
N ALA A 156 -5.14 9.74 7.94
CA ALA A 156 -4.39 10.55 8.91
C ALA A 156 -4.99 10.46 10.33
N ASP A 157 -6.33 10.55 10.46
CA ASP A 157 -7.02 10.43 11.76
C ASP A 157 -6.92 9.02 12.33
N ILE A 158 -7.03 8.00 11.46
CA ILE A 158 -6.85 6.59 11.84
C ILE A 158 -5.42 6.36 12.33
N ALA A 159 -4.43 6.89 11.61
CA ALA A 159 -3.03 6.79 11.93
C ALA A 159 -2.67 7.44 13.28
N GLU A 160 -3.26 8.60 13.58
CA GLU A 160 -3.10 9.26 14.88
C GLU A 160 -3.55 8.34 16.02
N THR A 161 -4.73 7.74 15.90
CA THR A 161 -5.25 6.79 16.88
C THR A 161 -4.37 5.53 16.98
N CYS A 162 -3.88 5.02 15.85
CA CYS A 162 -2.96 3.89 15.80
C CYS A 162 -1.65 4.18 16.56
N ARG A 163 -1.07 5.38 16.38
CA ARG A 163 0.13 5.82 17.11
C ARG A 163 -0.12 5.92 18.62
N GLU A 164 -1.23 6.53 19.04
CA GLU A 164 -1.60 6.65 20.47
C GLU A 164 -1.75 5.28 21.15
N THR A 165 -2.15 4.27 20.41
CA THR A 165 -2.41 2.91 20.93
C THR A 165 -1.31 1.90 20.60
N GLU A 166 -0.23 2.37 19.97
CA GLU A 166 0.89 1.53 19.49
C GLU A 166 0.42 0.38 18.59
N THR A 167 -0.65 0.61 17.82
CA THR A 167 -1.25 -0.38 16.93
C THR A 167 -0.68 -0.22 15.51
N PRO A 168 -0.05 -1.24 14.92
CA PRO A 168 0.46 -1.18 13.55
C PRO A 168 -0.66 -0.89 12.53
N LEU A 169 -0.41 0.05 11.62
CA LEU A 169 -1.30 0.39 10.52
C LEU A 169 -0.73 -0.09 9.19
N ILE A 170 -1.55 -0.79 8.40
CA ILE A 170 -1.30 -1.14 7.00
C ILE A 170 -2.22 -0.27 6.14
N VAL A 171 -1.66 0.47 5.19
CA VAL A 171 -2.43 1.31 4.27
C VAL A 171 -2.34 0.74 2.86
N ASP A 172 -3.48 0.43 2.25
CA ASP A 172 -3.57 0.15 0.82
C ASP A 172 -3.74 1.47 0.05
N ALA A 173 -2.65 1.95 -0.53
CA ALA A 173 -2.59 3.18 -1.33
C ALA A 173 -2.62 2.89 -2.84
N SER A 174 -3.10 1.72 -3.27
CA SER A 174 -3.10 1.31 -4.69
C SER A 174 -3.85 2.28 -5.60
N GLN A 175 -4.85 3.00 -5.09
CA GLN A 175 -5.64 3.97 -5.86
C GLN A 175 -5.21 5.42 -5.61
N SER A 176 -4.35 5.68 -4.64
CA SER A 176 -4.00 7.05 -4.22
C SER A 176 -2.56 7.45 -4.50
N ALA A 177 -1.61 6.52 -4.43
CA ALA A 177 -0.21 6.84 -4.65
C ALA A 177 0.04 7.41 -6.05
N GLY A 178 0.74 8.55 -6.11
CA GLY A 178 0.95 9.30 -7.34
C GLY A 178 -0.21 10.21 -7.76
N VAL A 179 -1.37 10.15 -7.08
CA VAL A 179 -2.56 11.00 -7.34
C VAL A 179 -2.86 11.89 -6.14
N LEU A 180 -2.80 11.32 -4.95
CA LEU A 180 -2.96 12.04 -3.68
C LEU A 180 -1.66 11.94 -2.88
N PRO A 181 -1.42 12.88 -1.96
CA PRO A 181 -0.30 12.78 -1.03
C PRO A 181 -0.38 11.49 -0.20
N VAL A 182 0.71 10.74 -0.19
CA VAL A 182 0.91 9.54 0.62
C VAL A 182 2.19 9.75 1.41
N ASP A 183 2.12 9.70 2.73
CA ASP A 183 3.25 9.94 3.62
C ASP A 183 3.31 8.85 4.71
N LEU A 184 4.08 7.79 4.44
CA LEU A 184 4.26 6.68 5.36
C LEU A 184 4.79 7.17 6.72
N SER A 185 5.79 8.04 6.71
CA SER A 185 6.42 8.56 7.94
C SER A 185 5.48 9.47 8.72
N GLY A 186 4.79 10.38 8.04
CA GLY A 186 3.83 11.28 8.67
C GLY A 186 2.65 10.54 9.28
N TRP A 187 2.21 9.45 8.65
CA TRP A 187 1.19 8.56 9.22
C TRP A 187 1.74 7.65 10.31
N GLY A 188 3.04 7.37 10.33
CA GLY A 188 3.63 6.35 11.19
C GLY A 188 3.11 4.95 10.86
N ALA A 189 2.73 4.73 9.60
CA ALA A 189 2.23 3.44 9.15
C ALA A 189 3.33 2.39 9.12
N ALA A 190 3.02 1.16 9.53
CA ALA A 190 3.95 0.05 9.48
C ALA A 190 4.22 -0.39 8.02
N PHE A 191 3.18 -0.31 7.17
CA PHE A 191 3.27 -0.61 5.74
C PHE A 191 2.36 0.30 4.93
N VAL A 192 2.86 0.76 3.79
CA VAL A 192 2.06 1.36 2.72
C VAL A 192 2.28 0.54 1.44
N LEU A 193 1.20 0.12 0.83
CA LEU A 193 1.22 -0.73 -0.38
C LEU A 193 0.69 0.07 -1.56
N SER A 194 1.31 -0.10 -2.73
CA SER A 194 0.87 0.58 -3.95
C SER A 194 1.20 -0.23 -5.20
N LEU A 195 0.70 0.23 -6.33
CA LEU A 195 0.99 -0.25 -7.68
C LEU A 195 1.76 0.84 -8.44
N ILE A 196 2.81 0.46 -9.15
CA ILE A 196 3.64 1.41 -9.93
C ILE A 196 3.10 1.68 -11.34
N HIS A 197 2.01 1.06 -11.75
CA HIS A 197 1.49 1.11 -13.11
C HIS A 197 0.05 1.65 -13.21
N ILE A 198 -0.45 2.25 -12.15
CA ILE A 198 -1.74 2.96 -12.14
C ILE A 198 -1.53 4.42 -12.51
#